data_f5d43299b9a1711ea13d0be270a6d4dc
#
_entry.id   f5d43299b9a1711ea13d0be270a6d4dc
#
_cell.length_a   1.000
_cell.length_b   1.000
_cell.length_c   1.000
_cell.angle_alpha   90.00
_cell.angle_beta   90.00
_cell.angle_gamma   90.00
#
_symmetry.space_group_name_H-M   'P 1'
#
loop_
_entity.id
_entity.type
_entity.pdbx_description
1 polymer ?
#
loop_
_entity_poly.entity_id
_entity_poly.type
_entity_poly.pdbx_seq_one_letter_code
_entity_poly.pdbx_strand_id
1 'polypeptide(L)' 'MVELLRANDPVLISYILSVLLDEGIEAVVLDEHTSILEGSIGAIQRRVMVLEADLRGAKLILEDVAPGEIKD' A
#
# COMPACT_ATOMS: atom_id res chain seq x y z
N MET A 1 0.38 8.94 9.96
CA MET A 1 -0.10 7.98 8.96
C MET A 1 0.12 6.56 9.43
N VAL A 2 -0.76 5.67 9.03
CA VAL A 2 -0.66 4.27 9.39
C VAL A 2 -0.56 3.40 8.15
N GLU A 3 -0.02 2.20 8.31
CA GLU A 3 0.16 1.28 7.19
C GLU A 3 -1.16 0.65 6.79
N LEU A 4 -1.47 0.69 5.50
CA LEU A 4 -2.66 0.06 4.96
C LEU A 4 -2.34 -1.34 4.43
N LEU A 5 -1.29 -1.46 3.63
CA LEU A 5 -0.86 -2.74 3.07
C LEU A 5 0.59 -2.68 2.66
N ARG A 6 1.17 -3.86 2.43
CA ARG A 6 2.52 -4.01 1.88
C ARG A 6 2.44 -4.84 0.62
N ALA A 7 3.18 -4.45 -0.38
CA ALA A 7 3.26 -5.22 -1.62
C ALA A 7 4.57 -4.90 -2.32
N ASN A 8 5.01 -5.83 -3.17
CA ASN A 8 6.19 -5.61 -3.98
C ASN A 8 5.85 -5.46 -5.46
N ASP A 9 4.56 -5.45 -5.78
CA ASP A 9 4.09 -5.30 -7.16
C ASP A 9 3.76 -3.82 -7.42
N PRO A 10 4.59 -3.12 -8.21
CA PRO A 10 4.36 -1.70 -8.46
C PRO A 10 3.08 -1.43 -9.26
N VAL A 11 2.65 -2.38 -10.08
CA VAL A 11 1.41 -2.20 -10.84
C VAL A 11 0.21 -2.23 -9.91
N LEU A 12 0.19 -3.19 -9.00
CA LEU A 12 -0.89 -3.28 -8.02
C LEU A 12 -0.94 -2.02 -7.15
N ILE A 13 0.21 -1.56 -6.69
CA ILE A 13 0.28 -0.37 -5.84
C ILE A 13 -0.23 0.85 -6.59
N SER A 14 0.17 1.03 -7.85
CA SER A 14 -0.31 2.16 -8.66
C SER A 14 -1.83 2.12 -8.81
N TYR A 15 -2.38 0.94 -9.01
CA TYR A 15 -3.82 0.77 -9.14
C TYR A 15 -4.53 1.17 -7.84
N ILE A 16 -4.02 0.67 -6.72
CA ILE A 16 -4.62 0.97 -5.42
C ILE A 16 -4.55 2.46 -5.12
N LEU A 17 -3.42 3.10 -5.39
CA LEU A 17 -3.28 4.53 -5.18
C LEU A 17 -4.29 5.32 -6.01
N SER A 18 -4.49 4.89 -7.25
CA SER A 18 -5.44 5.55 -8.15
C SER A 18 -6.87 5.44 -7.60
N VAL A 19 -7.24 4.26 -7.11
CA VAL A 19 -8.58 4.04 -6.55
C VAL A 19 -8.77 4.88 -5.29
N LEU A 20 -7.77 4.90 -4.41
CA LEU A 20 -7.87 5.67 -3.17
C LEU A 20 -7.99 7.17 -3.46
N LEU A 21 -7.20 7.66 -4.41
CA LEU A 21 -7.26 9.06 -4.79
C LEU A 21 -8.63 9.43 -5.34
N ASP A 22 -9.20 8.54 -6.15
CA ASP A 22 -10.51 8.73 -6.73
C ASP A 22 -11.60 8.84 -5.65
N GLU A 23 -11.37 8.16 -4.52
CA GLU A 23 -12.29 8.19 -3.39
C GLU A 23 -11.97 9.32 -2.40
N GLY A 24 -10.99 10.16 -2.74
CA GLY A 24 -10.62 11.28 -1.88
C GLY A 24 -9.72 10.92 -0.72
N ILE A 25 -9.07 9.77 -0.77
CA ILE A 25 -8.17 9.31 0.29
C ILE A 25 -6.74 9.54 -0.14
N GLU A 26 -5.99 10.29 0.68
CA GLU A 26 -4.59 10.56 0.43
C GLU A 26 -3.75 9.37 0.90
N ALA A 27 -2.85 8.91 0.04
CA ALA A 27 -1.99 7.77 0.37
C ALA A 27 -0.55 8.07 -0.05
N VAL A 28 0.39 7.51 0.71
CA VAL A 28 1.82 7.67 0.46
C VAL A 28 2.47 6.31 0.42
N VAL A 29 3.42 6.12 -0.48
CA VAL A 29 4.17 4.87 -0.58
C VAL A 29 5.55 5.05 0.03
N LEU A 30 5.92 4.15 0.93
CA LEU A 30 7.25 4.13 1.53
C LEU A 30 7.97 2.86 1.08
N ASP A 31 9.20 3.04 0.60
CA ASP A 31 10.03 1.93 0.13
C ASP A 31 11.01 1.49 1.21
N GLU A 32 11.31 0.20 1.22
CA GLU A 32 12.31 -0.36 2.11
C GLU A 32 13.64 -0.42 1.34
N HIS A 33 14.53 0.51 1.65
CA HIS A 33 15.82 0.59 0.95
C HIS A 33 16.94 -0.22 1.58
N THR A 34 16.80 -0.56 2.85
CA THR A 34 17.87 -1.25 3.58
C THR A 34 18.19 -2.63 3.03
N SER A 35 17.22 -3.29 2.43
CA SER A 35 17.42 -4.63 1.91
C SER A 35 18.42 -4.65 0.75
N ILE A 36 18.61 -3.56 0.06
CA ILE A 36 19.55 -3.46 -1.05
C ILE A 36 20.97 -3.62 -0.54
N LEU A 37 21.27 -3.03 0.61
CA LEU A 37 22.60 -3.08 1.19
C LEU A 37 22.97 -4.46 1.68
N GLU A 38 21.99 -5.29 1.95
CA GLU A 38 22.21 -6.65 2.41
C GLU A 38 22.18 -7.66 1.29
N GLY A 39 22.06 -7.20 0.05
CA GLY A 39 22.05 -8.09 -1.09
C GLY A 39 20.74 -8.82 -1.34
N SER A 40 19.69 -8.41 -0.67
CA SER A 40 18.36 -9.01 -0.84
C SER A 40 17.69 -8.40 -2.08
N ILE A 41 18.20 -8.75 -3.22
CA ILE A 41 17.73 -8.18 -4.48
C ILE A 41 16.33 -8.70 -4.81
N GLY A 42 15.45 -7.78 -5.16
CA GLY A 42 14.10 -8.12 -5.59
C GLY A 42 13.09 -8.27 -4.47
N ALA A 43 13.53 -8.11 -3.23
CA ALA A 43 12.64 -8.27 -2.08
C ALA A 43 12.23 -6.92 -1.49
N ILE A 44 12.22 -5.89 -2.31
CA ILE A 44 11.82 -4.56 -1.84
C ILE A 44 10.31 -4.51 -1.67
N GLN A 45 9.87 -4.39 -0.44
CA GLN A 45 8.45 -4.23 -0.16
C GLN A 45 8.12 -2.75 0.00
N ARG A 46 7.06 -2.33 -0.65
CA ARG A 46 6.55 -0.98 -0.54
C ARG A 46 5.35 -1.00 0.38
N ARG A 47 5.29 -0.01 1.25
CA ARG A 47 4.18 0.13 2.20
C ARG A 47 3.30 1.29 1.75
N VAL A 48 2.01 1.02 1.66
CA VAL A 48 1.04 2.07 1.38
C VAL A 48 0.51 2.60 2.70
N MET A 49 0.69 3.88 2.95
CA MET A 49 0.31 4.53 4.20
C MET A 49 -0.85 5.48 3.94
N VAL A 50 -1.79 5.51 4.87
CA VAL A 50 -2.92 6.45 4.82
C VAL A 50 -3.07 7.14 6.16
N LEU A 51 -3.83 8.21 6.20
CA LEU A 51 -4.15 8.86 7.47
C LEU A 51 -4.98 7.89 8.33
N GLU A 52 -4.74 7.94 9.63
CA GLU A 52 -5.44 7.05 10.55
C GLU A 52 -6.96 7.18 10.41
N ALA A 53 -7.44 8.39 10.21
CA ALA A 53 -8.86 8.65 10.06
C ALA A 53 -9.44 7.99 8.81
N ASP A 54 -8.62 7.71 7.80
CA ASP A 54 -9.07 7.12 6.55
C ASP A 54 -8.84 5.62 6.48
N LEU A 55 -8.21 5.04 7.50
CA LEU A 55 -7.82 3.64 7.45
C LEU A 55 -9.00 2.69 7.22
N ARG A 56 -10.08 2.91 7.96
CA ARG A 56 -11.26 2.05 7.84
C ARG A 56 -11.87 2.13 6.44
N GLY A 57 -12.03 3.35 5.93
CA GLY A 57 -12.57 3.56 4.59
C GLY A 57 -11.69 2.95 3.52
N ALA A 58 -10.36 3.11 3.68
CA ALA A 58 -9.41 2.54 2.73
C ALA A 58 -9.47 1.02 2.72
N LYS A 59 -9.60 0.39 3.88
CA LYS A 59 -9.72 -1.07 3.95
C LYS A 59 -10.97 -1.57 3.26
N LEU A 60 -12.08 -0.87 3.43
CA LEU A 60 -13.33 -1.25 2.76
C LEU A 60 -13.19 -1.17 1.24
N ILE A 61 -12.50 -0.14 0.76
CA ILE A 61 -12.26 0.00 -0.68
C ILE A 61 -11.40 -1.16 -1.18
N LEU A 62 -10.35 -1.52 -0.44
CA LEU A 62 -9.48 -2.62 -0.84
C LEU A 62 -10.20 -3.96 -0.87
N GLU A 63 -11.12 -4.19 0.07
CA GLU A 63 -11.90 -5.42 0.05
C GLU A 63 -12.73 -5.56 -1.21
N ASP A 64 -13.12 -4.43 -1.78
CA ASP A 64 -13.92 -4.42 -2.99
C ASP A 64 -13.09 -4.62 -4.26
N VAL A 65 -11.89 -3.99 -4.31
CA VAL A 65 -11.09 -4.01 -5.53
C VAL A 65 -9.93 -5.01 -5.51
N ALA A 66 -9.46 -5.40 -4.33
CA ALA A 66 -8.32 -6.32 -4.21
C ALA A 66 -8.45 -7.13 -2.92
N PRO A 67 -9.48 -7.98 -2.78
CA PRO A 67 -9.78 -8.63 -1.51
C PRO A 67 -8.69 -9.55 -0.98
N GLY A 68 -7.80 -10.02 -1.83
CA GLY A 68 -6.72 -10.89 -1.38
C GLY A 68 -5.49 -10.17 -0.86
N GLU A 69 -5.45 -8.86 -0.93
CA GLU A 69 -4.23 -8.10 -0.62
C GLU A 69 -4.21 -7.53 0.80
N ILE A 70 -5.34 -7.56 1.50
CA ILE A 70 -5.39 -7.05 2.87
C ILE A 70 -4.92 -8.12 3.83
N LYS A 71 -3.92 -7.78 4.61
CA LYS A 71 -3.41 -8.69 5.66
C LYS A 71 -3.74 -8.09 7.01
N ASP A 72 -4.63 -8.70 7.67
CA ASP A 72 -4.97 -8.30 9.04
C ASP A 72 -4.15 -9.05 10.05
#